data_8e3d8ab2d1343cdfa9e5ab9fde971fc9
#
_entry.id   8e3d8ab2d1343cdfa9e5ab9fde971fc9
#
_cell.length_a   1.000
_cell.length_b   1.000
_cell.length_c   1.000
_cell.angle_alpha   90.00
_cell.angle_beta   90.00
_cell.angle_gamma   90.00
#
_symmetry.space_group_name_H-M   'P 1'
#
loop_
_entity.id
_entity.type
_entity.pdbx_description
1 polymer ?
#
loop_
_entity_poly.entity_id
_entity_poly.type
_entity_poly.pdbx_seq_one_letter_code
_entity_poly.pdbx_strand_id
1 'polypeptide(L)'
;MQEGVLLEKLQSRAIDGIVLAGFLLLIPPSLVTAFPRQILNIHPALLPKYGGKGMYGSRVHEAVYAEGDKETGITIHYVDKHYDEGAVIFQAKVALDHQEVPERIALKVHELEYEHYPKVIEQIFSSYV
;
A
#
# COMPACT_ATOMS: atom_id res chain seq x y z
N MET A 1 -10.14 17.21 2.50
CA MET A 1 -10.11 17.43 1.04
C MET A 1 -11.42 16.98 0.43
N GLN A 2 -12.00 17.79 -0.42
CA GLN A 2 -13.23 17.44 -1.10
C GLN A 2 -12.93 16.53 -2.30
N GLU A 3 -13.72 15.49 -2.45
CA GLU A 3 -13.55 14.46 -3.46
C GLU A 3 -13.52 15.04 -4.89
N GLY A 4 -14.50 15.88 -5.25
CA GLY A 4 -14.60 16.44 -6.58
C GLY A 4 -13.44 17.36 -6.96
N VAL A 5 -12.92 18.11 -5.99
CA VAL A 5 -11.79 19.04 -6.24
C VAL A 5 -10.51 18.26 -6.56
N LEU A 6 -10.25 17.18 -5.84
CA LEU A 6 -9.07 16.35 -6.10
C LEU A 6 -9.16 15.70 -7.47
N LEU A 7 -10.28 15.08 -7.79
CA LEU A 7 -10.49 14.43 -9.08
C LEU A 7 -10.34 15.42 -10.24
N GLU A 8 -10.95 16.59 -10.15
CA GLU A 8 -10.86 17.60 -11.17
C GLU A 8 -9.42 18.05 -11.42
N LYS A 9 -8.66 18.28 -10.36
CA LYS A 9 -7.24 18.66 -10.48
C LYS A 9 -6.41 17.58 -11.15
N LEU A 10 -6.63 16.31 -10.78
CA LEU A 10 -5.89 15.20 -11.38
C LEU A 10 -6.21 15.06 -12.87
N GLN A 11 -7.48 15.16 -13.24
CA GLN A 11 -7.90 15.06 -14.63
C GLN A 11 -7.37 16.22 -15.47
N SER A 12 -7.39 17.43 -14.93
CA SER A 12 -6.91 18.62 -15.65
C SER A 12 -5.42 18.58 -15.94
N ARG A 13 -4.66 17.81 -15.18
CA ARG A 13 -3.21 17.64 -15.36
C ARG A 13 -2.85 16.39 -16.15
N ALA A 14 -3.84 15.71 -16.73
CA ALA A 14 -3.65 14.48 -17.51
C ALA A 14 -2.84 13.41 -16.77
N ILE A 15 -3.20 13.17 -15.52
CA ILE A 15 -2.55 12.16 -14.68
C ILE A 15 -2.94 10.76 -15.16
N ASP A 16 -1.97 9.92 -15.47
CA ASP A 16 -2.19 8.56 -15.95
C ASP A 16 -2.27 7.51 -14.82
N GLY A 17 -1.77 7.84 -13.64
CA GLY A 17 -1.78 6.91 -12.52
C GLY A 17 -1.52 7.61 -11.20
N ILE A 18 -1.86 6.94 -10.11
CA ILE A 18 -1.71 7.45 -8.76
C ILE A 18 -1.00 6.40 -7.92
N VAL A 19 0.01 6.85 -7.15
CA VAL A 19 0.79 5.99 -6.27
C VAL A 19 0.61 6.46 -4.83
N LEU A 20 0.22 5.55 -3.96
CA LEU A 20 -0.01 5.83 -2.55
C LEU A 20 0.98 5.05 -1.69
N ALA A 21 1.31 5.59 -0.53
CA ALA A 21 2.16 4.95 0.45
C ALA A 21 1.54 5.12 1.83
N GLY A 22 0.95 4.04 2.36
CA GLY A 22 0.34 4.05 3.67
C GLY A 22 -0.83 5.02 3.80
N PHE A 23 -1.70 5.08 2.79
CA PHE A 23 -2.83 5.99 2.80
C PHE A 23 -3.84 5.59 3.89
N LEU A 24 -4.23 6.54 4.73
CA LEU A 24 -5.02 6.28 5.93
C LEU A 24 -6.53 6.25 5.71
N LEU A 25 -7.01 6.86 4.63
CA LEU A 25 -8.42 7.01 4.34
C LEU A 25 -8.82 6.14 3.16
N LEU A 26 -10.08 5.70 3.17
CA LEU A 26 -10.64 5.02 2.02
C LEU A 26 -10.67 5.99 0.83
N ILE A 27 -10.18 5.52 -0.33
CA ILE A 27 -10.16 6.34 -1.53
C ILE A 27 -11.60 6.58 -2.02
N PRO A 28 -11.96 7.83 -2.36
CA PRO A 28 -13.29 8.12 -2.84
C PRO A 28 -13.66 7.30 -4.08
N PRO A 29 -14.91 6.76 -4.17
CA PRO A 29 -15.32 5.95 -5.31
C PRO A 29 -15.18 6.64 -6.66
N SER A 30 -15.39 7.96 -6.74
CA SER A 30 -15.22 8.69 -7.99
C SER A 30 -13.79 8.63 -8.51
N LEU A 31 -12.82 8.67 -7.60
CA LEU A 31 -11.42 8.59 -7.97
C LEU A 31 -11.07 7.19 -8.49
N VAL A 32 -11.55 6.16 -7.81
CA VAL A 32 -11.35 4.77 -8.25
C VAL A 32 -11.97 4.53 -9.62
N THR A 33 -13.17 5.04 -9.85
CA THR A 33 -13.87 4.91 -11.14
C THR A 33 -13.13 5.63 -12.27
N ALA A 34 -12.59 6.82 -11.99
CA ALA A 34 -11.88 7.61 -12.99
C ALA A 34 -10.50 7.03 -13.35
N PHE A 35 -9.89 6.29 -12.42
CA PHE A 35 -8.56 5.71 -12.60
C PHE A 35 -8.57 4.20 -12.33
N PRO A 36 -9.36 3.41 -13.11
CA PRO A 36 -9.46 1.96 -12.88
C PRO A 36 -8.11 1.29 -13.13
N ARG A 37 -7.65 0.52 -12.14
CA ARG A 37 -6.35 -0.17 -12.17
C ARG A 37 -5.16 0.78 -12.37
N GLN A 38 -5.31 2.05 -12.02
CA GLN A 38 -4.26 3.06 -12.13
C GLN A 38 -3.89 3.67 -10.78
N ILE A 39 -4.49 3.17 -9.69
CA ILE A 39 -4.15 3.60 -8.33
C ILE A 39 -3.49 2.44 -7.62
N LEU A 40 -2.24 2.64 -7.22
CA LEU A 40 -1.47 1.65 -6.48
C LEU A 40 -1.27 2.11 -5.05
N ASN A 41 -1.24 1.14 -4.14
CA ASN A 41 -0.86 1.38 -2.75
C ASN A 41 0.11 0.31 -2.30
N ILE A 42 0.98 0.66 -1.36
CA ILE A 42 1.82 -0.28 -0.67
C ILE A 42 1.37 -0.38 0.77
N HIS A 43 1.05 -1.61 1.21
CA HIS A 43 0.66 -1.89 2.59
C HIS A 43 1.82 -2.57 3.31
N PRO A 44 2.13 -2.14 4.54
CA PRO A 44 3.33 -2.61 5.25
C PRO A 44 3.13 -3.96 5.97
N ALA A 45 2.43 -4.89 5.34
CA ALA A 45 2.23 -6.24 5.83
C ALA A 45 1.88 -7.18 4.69
N LEU A 46 1.82 -8.47 4.98
CA LEU A 46 1.45 -9.51 4.01
C LEU A 46 -0.06 -9.71 4.01
N LEU A 47 -0.77 -8.95 3.17
CA LEU A 47 -2.22 -9.08 3.05
C LEU A 47 -2.63 -10.50 2.67
N PRO A 48 -3.77 -11.01 3.16
CA PRO A 48 -4.84 -10.27 3.85
C PRO A 48 -4.60 -10.03 5.35
N LYS A 49 -3.50 -10.52 5.91
CA LYS A 49 -3.19 -10.26 7.32
C LYS A 49 -2.95 -8.78 7.55
N TYR A 50 -3.47 -8.27 8.66
CA TYR A 50 -3.26 -6.89 9.11
C TYR A 50 -3.71 -5.85 8.09
N GLY A 51 -4.74 -6.19 7.31
CA GLY A 51 -5.38 -5.23 6.42
C GLY A 51 -6.67 -4.69 7.02
N GLY A 52 -7.28 -3.72 6.31
CA GLY A 52 -8.58 -3.19 6.66
C GLY A 52 -8.52 -1.90 7.47
N LYS A 53 -9.69 -1.45 7.92
CA LYS A 53 -9.85 -0.18 8.62
C LYS A 53 -9.01 -0.14 9.89
N GLY A 54 -8.23 0.92 10.04
CA GLY A 54 -7.39 1.12 11.23
C GLY A 54 -6.04 0.44 11.18
N MET A 55 -5.77 -0.42 10.20
CA MET A 55 -4.48 -1.09 10.04
C MET A 55 -3.54 -0.27 9.16
N TYR A 56 -2.85 0.68 9.78
CA TYR A 56 -1.89 1.55 9.11
C TYR A 56 -0.74 1.93 10.04
N GLY A 57 0.39 2.29 9.46
CA GLY A 57 1.55 2.80 10.17
C GLY A 57 2.03 1.86 11.27
N SER A 58 2.31 2.40 12.44
CA SER A 58 2.84 1.64 13.57
C SER A 58 1.89 0.57 14.08
N ARG A 59 0.58 0.73 13.87
CA ARG A 59 -0.42 -0.26 14.30
C ARG A 59 -0.22 -1.62 13.67
N VAL A 60 0.21 -1.65 12.42
CA VAL A 60 0.50 -2.90 11.71
C VAL A 60 1.66 -3.62 12.37
N HIS A 61 2.75 -2.91 12.63
CA HIS A 61 3.95 -3.51 13.23
C HIS A 61 3.72 -3.95 14.67
N GLU A 62 2.92 -3.19 15.41
CA GLU A 62 2.51 -3.57 16.76
C GLU A 62 1.68 -4.86 16.75
N ALA A 63 0.78 -5.02 15.78
CA ALA A 63 -0.04 -6.21 15.64
C ALA A 63 0.81 -7.43 15.26
N VAL A 64 1.75 -7.28 14.35
CA VAL A 64 2.69 -8.33 13.96
C VAL A 64 3.50 -8.80 15.17
N TYR A 65 3.98 -7.84 15.97
CA TYR A 65 4.73 -8.14 17.18
C TYR A 65 3.86 -8.89 18.21
N ALA A 66 2.63 -8.41 18.43
CA ALA A 66 1.70 -9.00 19.39
C ALA A 66 1.34 -10.43 19.03
N GLU A 67 1.21 -10.75 17.75
CA GLU A 67 0.89 -12.10 17.28
C GLU A 67 2.12 -13.02 17.27
N GLY A 68 3.31 -12.48 17.43
CA GLY A 68 4.53 -13.27 17.42
C GLY A 68 4.88 -13.85 16.06
N ASP A 69 4.53 -13.17 14.98
CA ASP A 69 4.81 -13.65 13.63
C ASP A 69 6.31 -13.82 13.38
N LYS A 70 6.67 -14.82 12.61
CA LYS A 70 8.07 -15.11 12.26
C LYS A 70 8.51 -14.41 11.00
N GLU A 71 7.59 -13.79 10.29
CA GLU A 71 7.87 -13.03 9.09
C GLU A 71 6.86 -11.91 8.92
N THR A 72 7.26 -10.89 8.18
CA THR A 72 6.39 -9.81 7.73
C THR A 72 6.79 -9.43 6.31
N GLY A 73 6.22 -8.36 5.79
CA GLY A 73 6.59 -7.93 4.46
C GLY A 73 5.75 -6.77 3.99
N ILE A 74 5.69 -6.64 2.68
CA ILE A 74 4.92 -5.60 2.01
C ILE A 74 3.96 -6.25 1.00
N THR A 75 2.86 -5.56 0.74
CA THR A 75 1.93 -5.90 -0.33
C THR A 75 1.68 -4.68 -1.18
N ILE A 76 1.95 -4.77 -2.47
CA ILE A 76 1.61 -3.74 -3.45
C ILE A 76 0.35 -4.22 -4.16
N HIS A 77 -0.67 -3.38 -4.19
CA HIS A 77 -1.97 -3.78 -4.74
C HIS A 77 -2.65 -2.61 -5.47
N TYR A 78 -3.58 -2.96 -6.35
CA TYR A 78 -4.48 -1.95 -6.92
C TYR A 78 -5.46 -1.51 -5.85
N VAL A 79 -5.77 -0.22 -5.83
CA VAL A 79 -6.74 0.33 -4.91
C VAL A 79 -8.12 0.23 -5.53
N ASP A 80 -9.07 -0.29 -4.76
CA ASP A 80 -10.48 -0.24 -5.09
C ASP A 80 -11.23 0.49 -3.97
N LYS A 81 -12.55 0.36 -3.91
CA LYS A 81 -13.36 1.05 -2.90
C LYS A 81 -13.37 0.38 -1.52
N HIS A 82 -12.60 -0.70 -1.35
CA HIS A 82 -12.48 -1.41 -0.08
C HIS A 82 -11.07 -1.26 0.48
N TYR A 83 -10.93 -1.24 1.82
CA TYR A 83 -9.62 -1.14 2.47
C TYR A 83 -8.78 -2.38 2.18
N ASP A 84 -7.62 -2.19 1.55
CA ASP A 84 -6.60 -3.24 1.35
C ASP A 84 -7.15 -4.54 0.75
N GLU A 85 -8.22 -4.46 -0.04
CA GLU A 85 -8.86 -5.63 -0.65
C GLU A 85 -8.73 -5.67 -2.18
N GLY A 86 -8.03 -4.71 -2.77
CA GLY A 86 -7.78 -4.70 -4.20
C GLY A 86 -6.84 -5.82 -4.64
N ALA A 87 -6.78 -6.07 -5.95
CA ALA A 87 -5.96 -7.14 -6.50
C ALA A 87 -4.47 -6.94 -6.17
N VAL A 88 -3.86 -7.98 -5.62
CA VAL A 88 -2.43 -7.97 -5.26
C VAL A 88 -1.58 -8.03 -6.52
N ILE A 89 -0.61 -7.12 -6.61
CA ILE A 89 0.36 -7.07 -7.71
C ILE A 89 1.65 -7.77 -7.31
N PHE A 90 2.13 -7.52 -6.09
CA PHE A 90 3.44 -7.99 -5.64
C PHE A 90 3.49 -8.07 -4.12
N GLN A 91 4.17 -9.07 -3.61
CA GLN A 91 4.47 -9.19 -2.17
C GLN A 91 5.93 -9.56 -1.99
N ALA A 92 6.57 -8.99 -0.97
CA ALA A 92 7.90 -9.37 -0.55
C ALA A 92 7.90 -9.66 0.95
N LYS A 93 8.68 -10.65 1.37
CA LYS A 93 8.75 -11.10 2.75
C LYS A 93 10.12 -10.85 3.35
N VAL A 94 10.14 -10.70 4.67
CA VAL A 94 11.38 -10.63 5.46
C VAL A 94 11.18 -11.40 6.75
N ALA A 95 12.20 -12.16 7.16
CA ALA A 95 12.16 -12.91 8.40
C ALA A 95 12.33 -11.99 9.61
N LEU A 96 11.63 -12.32 10.67
CA LEU A 96 11.72 -11.60 11.94
C LEU A 96 12.46 -12.47 12.96
N ASP A 97 13.33 -11.85 13.73
CA ASP A 97 14.02 -12.50 14.84
C ASP A 97 13.05 -12.67 16.01
N HIS A 98 13.38 -13.58 16.92
CA HIS A 98 12.58 -13.79 18.10
C HIS A 98 12.50 -12.49 18.93
N GLN A 99 11.28 -12.06 19.27
CA GLN A 99 11.01 -10.84 20.05
C GLN A 99 11.52 -9.54 19.40
N GLU A 100 11.47 -9.48 18.09
CA GLU A 100 11.83 -8.25 17.40
C GLU A 100 10.77 -7.16 17.65
N VAL A 101 11.21 -6.01 18.17
CA VAL A 101 10.30 -4.94 18.57
C VAL A 101 9.68 -4.23 17.35
N PRO A 102 8.49 -3.60 17.51
CA PRO A 102 7.81 -2.96 16.37
C PRO A 102 8.66 -1.95 15.59
N GLU A 103 9.51 -1.19 16.24
CA GLU A 103 10.38 -0.21 15.58
C GLU A 103 11.37 -0.87 14.61
N ARG A 104 11.89 -2.04 14.98
CA ARG A 104 12.79 -2.78 14.10
C ARG A 104 12.04 -3.46 12.96
N ILE A 105 10.84 -3.94 13.24
CA ILE A 105 9.95 -4.48 12.21
C ILE A 105 9.69 -3.41 11.16
N ALA A 106 9.37 -2.18 11.59
CA ALA A 106 9.14 -1.06 10.70
C ALA A 106 10.35 -0.78 9.80
N LEU A 107 11.56 -0.80 10.36
CA LEU A 107 12.78 -0.57 9.57
C LEU A 107 12.97 -1.62 8.48
N LYS A 108 12.75 -2.89 8.80
CA LYS A 108 12.84 -3.98 7.82
C LYS A 108 11.82 -3.82 6.71
N VAL A 109 10.60 -3.44 7.06
CA VAL A 109 9.53 -3.22 6.09
C VAL A 109 9.86 -2.03 5.18
N HIS A 110 10.37 -0.92 5.72
CA HIS A 110 10.77 0.24 4.93
C HIS A 110 11.86 -0.10 3.92
N GLU A 111 12.82 -0.95 4.29
CA GLU A 111 13.85 -1.40 3.35
C GLU A 111 13.22 -2.14 2.15
N LEU A 112 12.23 -2.99 2.40
CA LEU A 112 11.50 -3.66 1.33
C LEU A 112 10.75 -2.68 0.44
N GLU A 113 10.13 -1.65 1.03
CA GLU A 113 9.43 -0.63 0.28
C GLU A 113 10.38 0.11 -0.67
N TYR A 114 11.52 0.56 -0.17
CA TYR A 114 12.51 1.28 -0.98
C TYR A 114 13.09 0.40 -2.09
N GLU A 115 13.26 -0.87 -1.84
CA GLU A 115 13.82 -1.80 -2.83
C GLU A 115 12.82 -2.11 -3.95
N HIS A 116 11.56 -2.35 -3.61
CA HIS A 116 10.60 -2.94 -4.54
C HIS A 116 9.60 -1.97 -5.15
N TYR A 117 9.14 -0.96 -4.41
CA TYR A 117 8.05 -0.11 -4.88
C TYR A 117 8.41 0.65 -6.16
N PRO A 118 9.57 1.31 -6.27
CA PRO A 118 9.92 2.01 -7.52
C PRO A 118 9.95 1.10 -8.72
N LYS A 119 10.44 -0.13 -8.56
CA LYS A 119 10.53 -1.11 -9.65
C LYS A 119 9.15 -1.54 -10.12
N VAL A 120 8.23 -1.79 -9.19
CA VAL A 120 6.86 -2.19 -9.52
C VAL A 120 6.12 -1.05 -10.20
N ILE A 121 6.27 0.18 -9.70
CA ILE A 121 5.67 1.36 -10.31
C ILE A 121 6.11 1.50 -11.77
N GLU A 122 7.40 1.41 -12.02
CA GLU A 122 7.94 1.49 -13.37
C GLU A 122 7.38 0.40 -14.27
N GLN A 123 7.35 -0.83 -13.77
CA GLN A 123 6.85 -1.98 -14.53
C GLN A 123 5.37 -1.82 -14.91
N ILE A 124 4.55 -1.32 -13.98
CA ILE A 124 3.10 -1.16 -14.21
C ILE A 124 2.83 0.01 -15.15
N PHE A 125 3.45 1.17 -14.91
CA PHE A 125 3.12 2.38 -15.67
C PHE A 125 3.89 2.54 -16.98
N SER A 126 4.98 1.81 -17.19
CA SER A 126 5.67 1.84 -18.48
C SER A 126 4.80 1.30 -19.62
N SER A 127 3.82 0.47 -19.32
CA SER A 127 2.90 -0.07 -20.33
C SER A 127 1.90 0.96 -20.85
N TYR A 128 1.81 2.14 -20.22
CA TYR A 128 0.91 3.21 -20.64
C TYR A 128 1.59 4.21 -21.58
N VAL A 129 2.85 4.05 -21.85
CA VAL A 129 3.62 4.97 -22.69
C VAL A 129 3.55 4.58 -24.16
#